data_c6bb2c83cf41d84fe6c548c7ed6802e5
#
_entry.id   c6bb2c83cf41d84fe6c548c7ed6802e5
#
_cell.length_a   1.000
_cell.length_b   1.000
_cell.length_c   1.000
_cell.angle_alpha   90.00
_cell.angle_beta   90.00
_cell.angle_gamma   90.00
#
_symmetry.space_group_name_H-M   'P 1'
#
loop_
_entity.id
_entity.type
_entity.pdbx_description
1 polymer ?
#
loop_
_entity_poly.entity_id
_entity_poly.type
_entity_poly.pdbx_seq_one_letter_code
_entity_poly.pdbx_strand_id
1 'polypeptide(L)'
;MPKRRLVGRVRAIRGDDLVLEDNVDGYETIAAKDAFLEGRRETLNNCVKQILGKDADRVLLNAEAIESDFHSGPKRKEQIEKNLQYLRKKDLEAVPGVRIKIGKMLSSGDANFPNTESIDKPYLVFDPSGMKKDDWAERGIKKNGPYDQRTFSPKKLNIAVICQANHEGQVDSFVAKFLYGMPDTLSGKKPVARYGDGFLRRYQLERPKLEFFTTLSSSTDDYKDASESALLKAKNDGFKWDLALVQVEQEFKALEDGSNPYFTTKSTFLKQNVPVQSVLLETMVQPDSQLVFSLNHMSLATYAKIGGTPWLLASSQTVAHELVIGIGSHSASTSRIGSRERFVGITTVFSSDGSYLLTDLTAVVPFNEYSDALYKTLKRAIIKVREQDNWRSTDKVRLVFHVFKPLKDTEAKAVEQTVKDLELDNVTFAFIHVAQSHPYLIFDNKQKGVGYSEPKKGVLGPTRGLHIKLGDSESLVVFSGVNELKQASDGMPRPCLLKLHRLSTFRDMTYLARQAYDFSCHSWRVLAPEPFPITIRYSDLIAERLSGLNSVKKWDDETVKFGPISSTLWFL
;
A
#
# COMPACT_ATOMS: atom_id res chain seq x y z
N MET A 1 -34.28 -12.05 4.76
CA MET A 1 -33.17 -11.83 3.82
C MET A 1 -32.99 -10.32 3.67
N PRO A 2 -31.80 -9.75 3.74
CA PRO A 2 -31.64 -8.33 3.47
C PRO A 2 -32.03 -8.06 2.02
N LYS A 3 -32.99 -7.15 1.81
CA LYS A 3 -33.36 -6.69 0.47
C LYS A 3 -32.11 -6.19 -0.26
N ARG A 4 -31.92 -6.55 -1.52
CA ARG A 4 -30.87 -6.02 -2.37
C ARG A 4 -30.96 -4.50 -2.35
N ARG A 5 -29.86 -3.83 -1.98
CA ARG A 5 -29.78 -2.37 -2.03
C ARG A 5 -29.55 -1.97 -3.48
N LEU A 6 -30.52 -1.26 -4.04
CA LEU A 6 -30.36 -0.56 -5.32
C LEU A 6 -29.48 0.66 -5.08
N VAL A 7 -28.57 0.96 -6.00
CA VAL A 7 -27.71 2.14 -5.95
C VAL A 7 -27.90 2.89 -7.26
N GLY A 8 -28.35 4.14 -7.18
CA GLY A 8 -28.59 5.00 -8.32
C GLY A 8 -28.22 6.44 -8.02
N ARG A 9 -28.02 7.25 -9.06
CA ARG A 9 -27.89 8.69 -8.94
C ARG A 9 -29.24 9.35 -9.07
N VAL A 10 -29.51 10.33 -8.22
CA VAL A 10 -30.74 11.13 -8.30
C VAL A 10 -30.50 12.29 -9.26
N ARG A 11 -31.30 12.34 -10.33
CA ARG A 11 -31.28 13.42 -11.33
C ARG A 11 -32.17 14.60 -10.92
N ALA A 12 -33.32 14.31 -10.31
CA ALA A 12 -34.30 15.31 -9.92
C ALA A 12 -35.17 14.81 -8.76
N ILE A 13 -35.82 15.72 -8.06
CA ILE A 13 -36.84 15.45 -7.05
C ILE A 13 -38.17 15.97 -7.57
N ARG A 14 -39.21 15.14 -7.60
CA ARG A 14 -40.58 15.50 -8.01
C ARG A 14 -41.53 15.16 -6.88
N GLY A 15 -41.89 16.15 -6.08
CA GLY A 15 -42.65 15.92 -4.85
C GLY A 15 -41.91 14.99 -3.89
N ASP A 16 -42.51 13.87 -3.54
CA ASP A 16 -41.90 12.87 -2.66
C ASP A 16 -41.12 11.77 -3.42
N ASP A 17 -40.97 11.90 -4.74
CA ASP A 17 -40.28 10.92 -5.58
C ASP A 17 -38.92 11.41 -6.05
N LEU A 18 -37.95 10.52 -6.00
CA LEU A 18 -36.58 10.70 -6.54
C LEU A 18 -36.54 10.14 -7.95
N VAL A 19 -36.24 10.99 -8.93
CA VAL A 19 -36.03 10.59 -10.34
C VAL A 19 -34.58 10.17 -10.49
N LEU A 20 -34.33 8.96 -10.95
CA LEU A 20 -33.01 8.41 -11.15
C LEU A 20 -32.42 8.87 -12.50
N GLU A 21 -31.09 9.00 -12.57
CA GLU A 21 -30.36 9.39 -13.77
C GLU A 21 -30.44 8.29 -14.83
N ASP A 22 -30.35 7.03 -14.39
CA ASP A 22 -30.46 5.83 -15.20
C ASP A 22 -31.56 4.92 -14.67
N ASN A 23 -32.12 4.07 -15.53
CA ASN A 23 -33.03 3.02 -15.10
C ASN A 23 -32.23 1.98 -14.29
N VAL A 24 -32.46 1.92 -12.98
CA VAL A 24 -31.75 1.01 -12.07
C VAL A 24 -32.67 -0.16 -11.69
N ASP A 25 -32.33 -1.36 -12.14
CA ASP A 25 -33.10 -2.59 -11.91
C ASP A 25 -34.60 -2.44 -12.27
N GLY A 26 -34.92 -1.66 -13.32
CA GLY A 26 -36.31 -1.42 -13.78
C GLY A 26 -37.01 -0.23 -13.12
N TYR A 27 -36.36 0.51 -12.24
CA TYR A 27 -36.93 1.69 -11.58
C TYR A 27 -36.38 2.98 -12.19
N GLU A 28 -37.26 3.81 -12.72
CA GLU A 28 -36.96 5.18 -13.14
C GLU A 28 -37.16 6.20 -12.00
N THR A 29 -38.05 5.87 -11.08
CA THR A 29 -38.35 6.68 -9.88
C THR A 29 -38.48 5.81 -8.65
N ILE A 30 -38.13 6.37 -7.48
CA ILE A 30 -38.28 5.72 -6.19
C ILE A 30 -38.80 6.74 -5.17
N ALA A 31 -39.74 6.34 -4.30
CA ALA A 31 -40.21 7.22 -3.24
C ALA A 31 -39.08 7.57 -2.27
N ALA A 32 -38.94 8.84 -1.90
CA ALA A 32 -37.85 9.32 -1.03
C ALA A 32 -37.82 8.61 0.34
N LYS A 33 -38.99 8.23 0.86
CA LYS A 33 -39.13 7.46 2.13
C LYS A 33 -38.51 6.05 2.05
N ASP A 34 -38.37 5.49 0.85
CA ASP A 34 -37.83 4.15 0.62
C ASP A 34 -36.38 4.20 0.15
N ALA A 35 -35.81 5.40 0.00
CA ALA A 35 -34.43 5.64 -0.41
C ALA A 35 -33.53 5.88 0.81
N PHE A 36 -32.29 5.41 0.69
CA PHE A 36 -31.23 5.69 1.65
C PHE A 36 -30.08 6.36 0.94
N LEU A 37 -29.54 7.41 1.57
CA LEU A 37 -28.31 8.04 1.09
C LEU A 37 -27.14 7.07 1.14
N GLU A 38 -26.29 7.11 0.12
CA GLU A 38 -25.05 6.37 0.16
C GLU A 38 -24.19 6.89 1.32
N GLY A 39 -23.67 5.98 2.16
CA GLY A 39 -22.85 6.30 3.33
C GLY A 39 -21.44 6.75 2.95
N ARG A 40 -21.32 7.79 2.13
CA ARG A 40 -20.06 8.47 1.79
C ARG A 40 -20.03 9.86 2.37
N ARG A 41 -18.85 10.30 2.80
CA ARG A 41 -18.64 11.66 3.34
C ARG A 41 -19.04 12.73 2.32
N GLU A 42 -18.71 12.54 1.06
CA GLU A 42 -19.09 13.46 -0.03
C GLU A 42 -20.61 13.58 -0.17
N THR A 43 -21.32 12.46 -0.18
CA THR A 43 -22.79 12.44 -0.24
C THR A 43 -23.40 13.16 0.96
N LEU A 44 -22.88 12.90 2.17
CA LEU A 44 -23.31 13.59 3.38
C LEU A 44 -23.06 15.10 3.29
N ASN A 45 -21.86 15.51 2.87
CA ASN A 45 -21.50 16.92 2.73
C ASN A 45 -22.39 17.63 1.71
N ASN A 46 -22.67 17.00 0.58
CA ASN A 46 -23.55 17.53 -0.44
C ASN A 46 -24.99 17.69 0.06
N CYS A 47 -25.51 16.70 0.82
CA CYS A 47 -26.81 16.81 1.46
C CYS A 47 -26.87 17.95 2.47
N VAL A 48 -25.87 18.07 3.34
CA VAL A 48 -25.78 19.16 4.31
C VAL A 48 -25.76 20.52 3.61
N LYS A 49 -24.98 20.67 2.52
CA LYS A 49 -24.95 21.89 1.70
C LYS A 49 -26.29 22.22 1.07
N GLN A 50 -27.00 21.22 0.54
CA GLN A 50 -28.32 21.43 -0.05
C GLN A 50 -29.39 21.81 0.99
N ILE A 51 -29.35 21.21 2.18
CA ILE A 51 -30.34 21.45 3.23
C ILE A 51 -30.10 22.79 3.94
N LEU A 52 -28.85 23.10 4.28
CA LEU A 52 -28.50 24.23 5.14
C LEU A 52 -28.00 25.47 4.37
N GLY A 53 -27.76 25.35 3.06
CA GLY A 53 -27.31 26.48 2.24
C GLY A 53 -26.07 27.17 2.84
N LYS A 54 -26.19 28.47 3.15
CA LYS A 54 -25.09 29.30 3.69
C LYS A 54 -24.55 28.85 5.06
N ASP A 55 -25.35 28.13 5.84
CA ASP A 55 -24.94 27.63 7.15
C ASP A 55 -24.20 26.28 7.08
N ALA A 56 -24.17 25.65 5.93
CA ALA A 56 -23.59 24.30 5.74
C ALA A 56 -22.12 24.25 6.13
N ASP A 57 -21.30 25.20 5.68
CA ASP A 57 -19.86 25.18 5.96
C ASP A 57 -19.55 25.31 7.45
N ARG A 58 -20.33 26.13 8.19
CA ARG A 58 -20.21 26.23 9.65
C ARG A 58 -20.54 24.91 10.33
N VAL A 59 -21.60 24.22 9.90
CA VAL A 59 -22.01 22.93 10.46
C VAL A 59 -21.00 21.84 10.15
N LEU A 60 -20.48 21.80 8.91
CA LEU A 60 -19.45 20.85 8.50
C LEU A 60 -18.14 21.07 9.25
N LEU A 61 -17.68 22.32 9.41
CA LEU A 61 -16.50 22.66 10.21
C LEU A 61 -16.66 22.23 11.68
N ASN A 62 -17.83 22.48 12.28
CA ASN A 62 -18.12 22.03 13.64
C ASN A 62 -18.14 20.49 13.74
N ALA A 63 -18.72 19.81 12.76
CA ALA A 63 -18.71 18.34 12.71
C ALA A 63 -17.27 17.79 12.58
N GLU A 64 -16.42 18.40 11.75
CA GLU A 64 -15.00 18.05 11.64
C GLU A 64 -14.22 18.30 12.93
N ALA A 65 -14.48 19.40 13.62
CA ALA A 65 -13.86 19.68 14.91
C ALA A 65 -14.25 18.64 15.97
N ILE A 66 -15.53 18.24 16.03
CA ILE A 66 -16.01 17.18 16.92
C ILE A 66 -15.38 15.83 16.52
N GLU A 67 -15.34 15.50 15.24
CA GLU A 67 -14.71 14.27 14.75
C GLU A 67 -13.22 14.21 15.13
N SER A 68 -12.50 15.34 14.98
CA SER A 68 -11.09 15.46 15.38
C SER A 68 -10.89 15.15 16.87
N ASP A 69 -11.81 15.59 17.73
CA ASP A 69 -11.76 15.27 19.16
C ASP A 69 -11.86 13.76 19.43
N PHE A 70 -12.64 13.02 18.64
CA PHE A 70 -12.74 11.56 18.76
C PHE A 70 -11.50 10.82 18.23
N HIS A 71 -10.60 11.47 17.51
CA HIS A 71 -9.32 10.87 17.12
C HIS A 71 -8.33 10.85 18.31
N SER A 72 -8.48 11.74 19.28
CA SER A 72 -7.65 11.77 20.49
C SER A 72 -7.90 10.55 21.38
N GLY A 73 -6.84 9.84 21.77
CA GLY A 73 -6.94 8.66 22.64
C GLY A 73 -7.67 8.95 23.96
N PRO A 74 -7.32 10.01 24.73
CA PRO A 74 -7.99 10.35 25.97
C PRO A 74 -9.49 10.64 25.81
N LYS A 75 -9.87 11.50 24.85
CA LYS A 75 -11.28 11.85 24.61
C LYS A 75 -12.10 10.64 24.15
N ARG A 76 -11.51 9.82 23.28
CA ARG A 76 -12.14 8.58 22.80
C ARG A 76 -12.39 7.59 23.95
N LYS A 77 -11.39 7.38 24.82
CA LYS A 77 -11.52 6.52 25.99
C LYS A 77 -12.62 7.02 26.93
N GLU A 78 -12.62 8.31 27.26
CA GLU A 78 -13.63 8.94 28.10
C GLU A 78 -15.05 8.74 27.54
N GLN A 79 -15.23 8.97 26.24
CA GLN A 79 -16.52 8.78 25.58
C GLN A 79 -16.99 7.32 25.60
N ILE A 80 -16.08 6.37 25.39
CA ILE A 80 -16.41 4.94 25.49
C ILE A 80 -16.83 4.59 26.92
N GLU A 81 -16.14 5.08 27.95
CA GLU A 81 -16.48 4.85 29.35
C GLU A 81 -17.86 5.43 29.70
N LYS A 82 -18.18 6.64 29.22
CA LYS A 82 -19.52 7.25 29.39
C LYS A 82 -20.61 6.40 28.71
N ASN A 83 -20.37 5.96 27.49
CA ASN A 83 -21.31 5.11 26.76
C ASN A 83 -21.52 3.75 27.45
N LEU A 84 -20.46 3.13 27.95
CA LEU A 84 -20.56 1.88 28.72
C LEU A 84 -21.36 2.05 30.00
N GLN A 85 -21.15 3.16 30.75
CA GLN A 85 -21.91 3.47 31.93
C GLN A 85 -23.41 3.68 31.64
N TYR A 86 -23.72 4.34 30.51
CA TYR A 86 -25.10 4.53 30.06
C TYR A 86 -25.74 3.19 29.67
N LEU A 87 -25.08 2.37 28.87
CA LEU A 87 -25.61 1.08 28.39
C LEU A 87 -25.82 0.07 29.53
N ARG A 88 -24.97 0.07 30.56
CA ARG A 88 -25.13 -0.79 31.76
C ARG A 88 -26.40 -0.50 32.55
N LYS A 89 -26.92 0.73 32.46
CA LYS A 89 -28.19 1.12 33.14
C LYS A 89 -29.42 0.73 32.32
N LYS A 90 -29.24 0.20 31.10
CA LYS A 90 -30.35 -0.21 30.23
C LYS A 90 -30.57 -1.72 30.33
N ASP A 91 -31.84 -2.12 30.31
CA ASP A 91 -32.21 -3.53 30.13
C ASP A 91 -32.17 -3.84 28.64
N LEU A 92 -31.09 -4.47 28.19
CA LEU A 92 -30.85 -4.75 26.79
C LEU A 92 -31.13 -6.23 26.50
N GLU A 93 -31.92 -6.50 25.49
CA GLU A 93 -32.15 -7.84 24.98
C GLU A 93 -31.61 -8.02 23.57
N ALA A 94 -30.94 -9.14 23.29
CA ALA A 94 -30.48 -9.50 21.95
C ALA A 94 -31.64 -10.03 21.10
N VAL A 95 -32.47 -10.86 21.70
CA VAL A 95 -33.77 -11.38 21.23
C VAL A 95 -34.67 -11.53 22.45
N PRO A 96 -35.99 -11.63 22.30
CA PRO A 96 -36.91 -11.80 23.43
C PRO A 96 -36.45 -12.87 24.41
N GLY A 97 -36.29 -12.52 25.67
CA GLY A 97 -35.85 -13.41 26.75
C GLY A 97 -34.33 -13.61 26.90
N VAL A 98 -33.51 -13.09 25.97
CA VAL A 98 -32.04 -13.18 26.07
C VAL A 98 -31.42 -11.81 26.39
N ARG A 99 -31.10 -11.57 27.66
CA ARG A 99 -30.53 -10.31 28.13
C ARG A 99 -29.05 -10.16 27.83
N ILE A 100 -28.63 -8.95 27.42
CA ILE A 100 -27.24 -8.58 27.22
C ILE A 100 -26.70 -7.93 28.48
N LYS A 101 -25.62 -8.49 29.06
CA LYS A 101 -24.88 -7.88 30.15
C LYS A 101 -23.62 -7.19 29.64
N ILE A 102 -23.57 -5.86 29.79
CA ILE A 102 -22.39 -5.07 29.42
C ILE A 102 -21.31 -5.16 30.50
N GLY A 103 -20.18 -5.77 30.16
CA GLY A 103 -19.00 -5.87 31.05
C GLY A 103 -18.21 -4.57 31.16
N LYS A 104 -17.13 -4.58 31.95
CA LYS A 104 -16.13 -3.50 31.98
C LYS A 104 -15.19 -3.57 30.79
N MET A 105 -14.47 -2.48 30.51
CA MET A 105 -13.31 -2.54 29.62
C MET A 105 -12.29 -3.52 30.23
N LEU A 106 -11.79 -4.44 29.40
CA LEU A 106 -10.75 -5.37 29.83
C LEU A 106 -9.41 -4.64 29.99
N SER A 107 -8.65 -5.02 30.99
CA SER A 107 -7.29 -4.54 31.20
C SER A 107 -6.30 -5.71 31.32
N SER A 108 -5.02 -5.46 31.11
CA SER A 108 -3.97 -6.50 31.14
C SER A 108 -3.84 -7.25 32.47
N GLY A 109 -4.47 -6.75 33.55
CA GLY A 109 -4.55 -7.44 34.85
C GLY A 109 -5.78 -8.33 35.02
N ASP A 110 -6.72 -8.34 34.07
CA ASP A 110 -7.94 -9.14 34.17
C ASP A 110 -7.66 -10.59 33.69
N ALA A 111 -8.23 -11.57 34.41
CA ALA A 111 -8.05 -12.99 34.07
C ALA A 111 -8.50 -13.35 32.65
N ASN A 112 -9.47 -12.62 32.10
CA ASN A 112 -10.00 -12.83 30.74
C ASN A 112 -9.32 -11.93 29.71
N PHE A 113 -8.25 -11.20 30.05
CA PHE A 113 -7.50 -10.43 29.08
C PHE A 113 -6.70 -11.37 28.17
N PRO A 114 -6.76 -11.22 26.85
CA PRO A 114 -6.04 -12.09 25.92
C PRO A 114 -4.53 -12.05 26.12
N ASN A 115 -3.85 -13.16 25.81
CA ASN A 115 -2.40 -13.23 25.83
C ASN A 115 -1.78 -12.16 24.95
N THR A 116 -0.84 -11.43 25.53
CA THR A 116 -0.22 -10.27 24.89
C THR A 116 1.29 -10.42 24.89
N GLU A 117 1.90 -10.18 23.76
CA GLU A 117 3.34 -10.19 23.60
C GLU A 117 3.80 -8.99 22.73
N SER A 118 5.09 -8.70 22.76
CA SER A 118 5.71 -7.73 21.87
C SER A 118 6.50 -8.47 20.80
N ILE A 119 6.23 -8.17 19.54
CA ILE A 119 7.03 -8.65 18.41
C ILE A 119 8.21 -7.69 18.23
N ASP A 120 9.41 -8.22 18.38
CA ASP A 120 10.63 -7.45 18.18
C ASP A 120 10.80 -7.11 16.70
N LYS A 121 11.38 -5.92 16.45
CA LYS A 121 11.70 -5.46 15.11
C LYS A 121 12.69 -6.42 14.42
N PRO A 122 12.45 -6.83 13.17
CA PRO A 122 13.35 -7.72 12.46
C PRO A 122 14.68 -7.04 12.15
N TYR A 123 15.74 -7.82 12.08
CA TYR A 123 16.98 -7.37 11.48
C TYR A 123 16.88 -7.41 9.95
N LEU A 124 17.41 -6.37 9.32
CA LEU A 124 17.61 -6.25 7.89
C LEU A 124 19.03 -6.69 7.55
N VAL A 125 19.18 -7.43 6.46
CA VAL A 125 20.45 -8.00 5.99
C VAL A 125 20.93 -7.23 4.77
N PHE A 126 22.19 -6.78 4.80
CA PHE A 126 22.79 -5.92 3.77
C PHE A 126 23.92 -6.60 3.01
N ASP A 127 24.04 -7.92 3.09
CA ASP A 127 25.01 -8.69 2.32
C ASP A 127 24.58 -10.15 2.18
N PRO A 128 24.99 -10.85 1.09
CA PRO A 128 24.62 -12.25 0.88
C PRO A 128 25.14 -13.23 1.93
N SER A 129 26.20 -12.88 2.67
CA SER A 129 26.71 -13.73 3.77
C SER A 129 25.85 -13.67 5.04
N GLY A 130 24.91 -12.72 5.12
CA GLY A 130 24.07 -12.50 6.28
C GLY A 130 24.78 -11.92 7.51
N MET A 131 26.02 -11.47 7.36
CA MET A 131 26.81 -10.92 8.48
C MET A 131 26.52 -9.45 8.75
N LYS A 132 26.21 -8.67 7.71
CA LYS A 132 25.91 -7.24 7.83
C LYS A 132 24.44 -7.05 8.13
N LYS A 133 24.10 -6.86 9.41
CA LYS A 133 22.73 -6.69 9.89
C LYS A 133 22.53 -5.34 10.56
N ASP A 134 21.35 -4.80 10.43
CA ASP A 134 20.89 -3.61 11.15
C ASP A 134 19.36 -3.67 11.32
N ASP A 135 18.83 -3.13 12.40
CA ASP A 135 17.39 -3.02 12.64
C ASP A 135 16.81 -1.69 12.13
N TRP A 136 17.64 -0.82 11.59
CA TRP A 136 17.26 0.46 11.03
C TRP A 136 17.75 0.61 9.59
N ALA A 137 16.83 0.63 8.62
CA ALA A 137 17.11 0.62 7.19
C ALA A 137 18.07 1.74 6.73
N GLU A 138 17.82 3.00 7.15
CA GLU A 138 18.67 4.13 6.77
C GLU A 138 20.10 3.99 7.29
N ARG A 139 20.28 3.61 8.55
CA ARG A 139 21.59 3.38 9.15
C ARG A 139 22.30 2.20 8.49
N GLY A 140 21.54 1.12 8.26
CA GLY A 140 22.06 -0.11 7.67
C GLY A 140 22.61 0.12 6.26
N ILE A 141 21.84 0.76 5.38
CA ILE A 141 22.26 1.03 4.01
C ILE A 141 23.43 2.00 3.93
N LYS A 142 23.44 3.02 4.80
CA LYS A 142 24.56 3.97 4.88
C LYS A 142 25.85 3.30 5.33
N LYS A 143 25.78 2.38 6.31
CA LYS A 143 26.94 1.71 6.88
C LYS A 143 27.46 0.58 5.99
N ASN A 144 26.57 -0.18 5.40
CA ASN A 144 26.87 -1.47 4.75
C ASN A 144 26.76 -1.43 3.22
N GLY A 145 26.08 -0.42 2.64
CA GLY A 145 25.65 -0.41 1.24
C GLY A 145 24.44 -1.31 1.00
N PRO A 146 23.95 -1.40 -0.24
CA PRO A 146 22.84 -2.28 -0.60
C PRO A 146 23.27 -3.75 -0.56
N TYR A 147 22.27 -4.65 -0.39
CA TYR A 147 22.48 -6.10 -0.31
C TYR A 147 23.22 -6.66 -1.53
N ASP A 148 22.85 -6.23 -2.71
CA ASP A 148 23.38 -6.64 -4.00
C ASP A 148 24.52 -5.78 -4.54
N GLN A 149 25.18 -4.99 -3.67
CA GLN A 149 26.23 -4.04 -4.06
C GLN A 149 27.31 -4.61 -4.99
N ARG A 150 27.57 -5.93 -4.96
CA ARG A 150 28.58 -6.58 -5.80
C ARG A 150 28.02 -7.13 -7.09
N THR A 151 26.73 -7.46 -7.13
CA THR A 151 26.07 -8.15 -8.26
C THR A 151 25.19 -7.23 -9.09
N PHE A 152 24.75 -6.10 -8.53
CA PHE A 152 23.92 -5.13 -9.25
C PHE A 152 24.64 -4.58 -10.50
N SER A 153 23.95 -4.60 -11.63
CA SER A 153 24.42 -4.09 -12.92
C SER A 153 23.25 -3.49 -13.70
N PRO A 154 23.44 -2.39 -14.45
CA PRO A 154 24.71 -1.68 -14.67
C PRO A 154 25.08 -0.73 -13.52
N LYS A 155 26.37 -0.54 -13.24
CA LYS A 155 26.84 0.48 -12.27
C LYS A 155 26.74 1.89 -12.82
N LYS A 156 26.95 2.07 -14.11
CA LYS A 156 26.83 3.34 -14.83
C LYS A 156 25.49 3.38 -15.54
N LEU A 157 24.56 4.13 -14.97
CA LEU A 157 23.19 4.24 -15.50
C LEU A 157 23.11 5.21 -16.69
N ASN A 158 22.23 4.92 -17.62
CA ASN A 158 21.74 5.85 -18.64
C ASN A 158 20.40 6.40 -18.16
N ILE A 159 20.31 7.70 -17.91
CA ILE A 159 19.12 8.34 -17.34
C ILE A 159 18.57 9.38 -18.33
N ALA A 160 17.32 9.20 -18.76
CA ALA A 160 16.57 10.21 -19.49
C ALA A 160 15.82 11.11 -18.49
N VAL A 161 15.88 12.42 -18.67
CA VAL A 161 15.11 13.39 -17.87
C VAL A 161 14.09 14.05 -18.76
N ILE A 162 12.80 13.92 -18.42
CA ILE A 162 11.69 14.54 -19.13
C ILE A 162 11.16 15.69 -18.27
N CYS A 163 11.17 16.91 -18.79
CA CYS A 163 10.68 18.08 -18.07
C CYS A 163 10.20 19.17 -19.03
N GLN A 164 9.42 20.11 -18.51
CA GLN A 164 9.06 21.30 -19.26
C GLN A 164 10.26 22.24 -19.38
N ALA A 165 10.45 22.86 -20.55
CA ALA A 165 11.58 23.73 -20.85
C ALA A 165 11.72 24.92 -19.88
N ASN A 166 10.59 25.50 -19.44
CA ASN A 166 10.56 26.58 -18.45
C ASN A 166 10.98 26.17 -17.04
N HIS A 167 11.05 24.86 -16.74
CA HIS A 167 11.44 24.30 -15.44
C HIS A 167 12.80 23.58 -15.48
N GLU A 168 13.47 23.52 -16.63
CA GLU A 168 14.71 22.75 -16.82
C GLU A 168 15.77 23.06 -15.76
N GLY A 169 16.02 24.34 -15.45
CA GLY A 169 17.01 24.74 -14.43
C GLY A 169 16.65 24.27 -13.01
N GLN A 170 15.36 24.24 -12.66
CA GLN A 170 14.91 23.72 -11.36
C GLN A 170 15.06 22.20 -11.30
N VAL A 171 14.72 21.51 -12.40
CA VAL A 171 14.84 20.06 -12.53
C VAL A 171 16.31 19.65 -12.50
N ASP A 172 17.21 20.36 -13.20
CA ASP A 172 18.65 20.11 -13.17
C ASP A 172 19.23 20.24 -11.74
N SER A 173 18.87 21.33 -11.05
CA SER A 173 19.27 21.52 -9.64
C SER A 173 18.78 20.39 -8.73
N PHE A 174 17.51 19.95 -8.94
CA PHE A 174 16.94 18.83 -8.19
C PHE A 174 17.67 17.51 -8.51
N VAL A 175 17.91 17.22 -9.78
CA VAL A 175 18.62 16.01 -10.24
C VAL A 175 20.03 15.97 -9.68
N ALA A 176 20.73 17.11 -9.65
CA ALA A 176 22.05 17.20 -9.03
C ALA A 176 21.99 16.86 -7.52
N LYS A 177 21.04 17.42 -6.77
CA LYS A 177 20.83 17.06 -5.34
C LYS A 177 20.48 15.58 -5.17
N PHE A 178 19.62 15.03 -6.03
CA PHE A 178 19.26 13.62 -6.00
C PHE A 178 20.47 12.71 -6.24
N LEU A 179 21.27 12.98 -7.26
CA LEU A 179 22.40 12.13 -7.63
C LEU A 179 23.58 12.25 -6.68
N TYR A 180 23.96 13.48 -6.31
CA TYR A 180 25.21 13.77 -5.60
C TYR A 180 25.03 14.11 -4.13
N GLY A 181 23.81 14.34 -3.69
CA GLY A 181 23.49 14.65 -2.30
C GLY A 181 23.34 16.14 -2.02
N MET A 182 23.00 16.43 -0.77
CA MET A 182 22.79 17.78 -0.26
C MET A 182 23.26 17.88 1.20
N PRO A 183 23.53 19.10 1.71
CA PRO A 183 23.96 19.30 3.08
C PRO A 183 22.98 18.71 4.10
N ASP A 184 23.51 18.27 5.25
CA ASP A 184 22.70 17.76 6.36
C ASP A 184 21.74 18.84 6.87
N THR A 185 20.49 18.46 7.10
CA THR A 185 19.50 19.32 7.76
C THR A 185 19.73 19.26 9.27
N LEU A 186 19.88 20.42 9.90
CA LEU A 186 20.15 20.53 11.32
C LEU A 186 18.94 21.08 12.09
N SER A 187 18.70 20.55 13.29
CA SER A 187 17.89 21.19 14.33
C SER A 187 18.82 21.60 15.48
N GLY A 188 19.13 22.87 15.54
CA GLY A 188 20.25 23.36 16.36
C GLY A 188 21.58 22.78 15.90
N LYS A 189 22.30 22.08 16.80
CA LYS A 189 23.58 21.42 16.49
C LYS A 189 23.46 19.94 16.07
N LYS A 190 22.23 19.37 16.09
CA LYS A 190 22.01 17.95 15.81
C LYS A 190 21.48 17.75 14.39
N PRO A 191 22.05 16.84 13.59
CA PRO A 191 21.49 16.51 12.29
C PRO A 191 20.17 15.76 12.47
N VAL A 192 19.10 16.26 11.81
CA VAL A 192 17.75 15.69 11.83
C VAL A 192 17.56 14.74 10.67
N ALA A 193 18.09 15.09 9.50
CA ALA A 193 18.04 14.26 8.30
C ALA A 193 19.30 14.46 7.46
N ARG A 194 19.74 13.40 6.78
CA ARG A 194 21.00 13.38 6.04
C ARG A 194 20.80 12.78 4.66
N TYR A 195 21.27 13.47 3.66
CA TYR A 195 21.33 12.99 2.28
C TYR A 195 22.65 13.41 1.60
N GLY A 196 23.73 13.58 2.38
CA GLY A 196 25.03 14.02 1.87
C GLY A 196 25.73 13.04 0.93
N ASP A 197 25.35 11.75 0.99
CA ASP A 197 25.91 10.72 0.10
C ASP A 197 25.25 10.74 -1.30
N GLY A 198 24.05 11.27 -1.44
CA GLY A 198 23.28 11.19 -2.68
C GLY A 198 22.94 9.77 -3.11
N PHE A 199 22.26 9.65 -4.24
CA PHE A 199 21.87 8.36 -4.80
C PHE A 199 23.07 7.51 -5.22
N LEU A 200 24.02 8.11 -5.92
CA LEU A 200 25.14 7.37 -6.50
C LEU A 200 26.03 6.72 -5.44
N ARG A 201 26.47 7.49 -4.45
CA ARG A 201 27.36 6.98 -3.41
C ARG A 201 26.66 5.98 -2.50
N ARG A 202 25.38 6.26 -2.13
CA ARG A 202 24.58 5.41 -1.25
C ARG A 202 24.41 4.00 -1.81
N TYR A 203 24.20 3.88 -3.12
CA TYR A 203 23.98 2.59 -3.81
C TYR A 203 25.21 2.11 -4.59
N GLN A 204 26.36 2.76 -4.39
CA GLN A 204 27.63 2.38 -5.02
C GLN A 204 27.54 2.34 -6.55
N LEU A 205 26.94 3.39 -7.12
CA LEU A 205 26.80 3.60 -8.56
C LEU A 205 27.85 4.57 -9.08
N GLU A 206 28.16 4.46 -10.36
CA GLU A 206 29.06 5.36 -11.06
C GLU A 206 28.31 6.61 -11.57
N ARG A 207 29.06 7.61 -12.04
CA ARG A 207 28.48 8.81 -12.65
C ARG A 207 27.68 8.42 -13.90
N PRO A 208 26.34 8.71 -13.95
CA PRO A 208 25.48 8.28 -15.05
C PRO A 208 25.72 9.10 -16.32
N LYS A 209 25.30 8.56 -17.46
CA LYS A 209 24.95 9.35 -18.63
C LYS A 209 23.59 9.97 -18.37
N LEU A 210 23.50 11.28 -18.42
CA LEU A 210 22.28 12.05 -18.16
C LEU A 210 21.95 12.89 -19.39
N GLU A 211 20.69 12.84 -19.85
CA GLU A 211 20.25 13.63 -20.99
C GLU A 211 18.83 14.15 -20.78
N PHE A 212 18.62 15.44 -21.08
CA PHE A 212 17.36 16.14 -20.91
C PHE A 212 16.57 16.16 -22.23
N PHE A 213 15.29 15.93 -22.12
CA PHE A 213 14.32 16.01 -23.21
C PHE A 213 13.18 16.92 -22.73
N THR A 214 13.14 18.14 -23.27
CA THR A 214 12.23 19.17 -22.80
C THR A 214 10.93 19.17 -23.59
N THR A 215 9.82 19.47 -22.91
CA THR A 215 8.51 19.71 -23.48
C THR A 215 8.22 21.20 -23.55
N LEU A 216 7.46 21.64 -24.55
CA LEU A 216 7.08 23.06 -24.70
C LEU A 216 5.94 23.45 -23.76
N SER A 217 5.07 22.49 -23.43
CA SER A 217 3.93 22.70 -22.53
C SER A 217 3.72 21.50 -21.59
N SER A 218 2.71 21.61 -20.72
CA SER A 218 2.24 20.54 -19.85
C SER A 218 1.25 19.57 -20.54
N SER A 219 1.13 19.62 -21.86
CA SER A 219 0.21 18.77 -22.60
C SER A 219 0.67 17.31 -22.64
N THR A 220 -0.30 16.40 -22.71
CA THR A 220 -0.04 14.97 -22.83
C THR A 220 0.76 14.62 -24.09
N ASP A 221 0.48 15.31 -25.20
CA ASP A 221 1.16 15.05 -26.47
C ASP A 221 2.63 15.50 -26.41
N ASP A 222 2.92 16.69 -25.85
CA ASP A 222 4.31 17.16 -25.70
C ASP A 222 5.15 16.22 -24.82
N TYR A 223 4.58 15.72 -23.70
CA TYR A 223 5.27 14.75 -22.85
C TYR A 223 5.48 13.40 -23.54
N LYS A 224 4.54 12.99 -24.38
CA LYS A 224 4.67 11.79 -25.21
C LYS A 224 5.78 11.96 -26.23
N ASP A 225 5.79 13.08 -26.97
CA ASP A 225 6.78 13.36 -28.02
C ASP A 225 8.20 13.44 -27.44
N ALA A 226 8.39 14.07 -26.29
CA ALA A 226 9.67 14.12 -25.59
C ALA A 226 10.12 12.71 -25.16
N SER A 227 9.20 11.87 -24.68
CA SER A 227 9.48 10.49 -24.29
C SER A 227 9.86 9.60 -25.50
N GLU A 228 9.14 9.73 -26.60
CA GLU A 228 9.44 9.02 -27.85
C GLU A 228 10.78 9.48 -28.45
N SER A 229 11.08 10.79 -28.38
CA SER A 229 12.37 11.36 -28.80
C SER A 229 13.54 10.78 -27.99
N ALA A 230 13.38 10.63 -26.66
CA ALA A 230 14.37 10.00 -25.81
C ALA A 230 14.62 8.53 -26.21
N LEU A 231 13.54 7.78 -26.45
CA LEU A 231 13.63 6.38 -26.86
C LEU A 231 14.26 6.22 -28.25
N LEU A 232 13.89 7.10 -29.20
CA LEU A 232 14.46 7.11 -30.55
C LEU A 232 15.96 7.39 -30.52
N LYS A 233 16.39 8.37 -29.71
CA LYS A 233 17.80 8.67 -29.52
C LYS A 233 18.59 7.46 -29.00
N ALA A 234 18.09 6.80 -27.95
CA ALA A 234 18.75 5.62 -27.42
C ALA A 234 18.88 4.50 -28.47
N LYS A 235 17.81 4.29 -29.27
CA LYS A 235 17.82 3.33 -30.37
C LYS A 235 18.85 3.68 -31.45
N ASN A 236 18.92 4.94 -31.86
CA ASN A 236 19.87 5.41 -32.89
C ASN A 236 21.31 5.33 -32.41
N ASP A 237 21.57 5.62 -31.15
CA ASP A 237 22.89 5.60 -30.54
C ASP A 237 23.32 4.20 -30.03
N GLY A 238 22.44 3.18 -30.18
CA GLY A 238 22.73 1.78 -29.83
C GLY A 238 22.86 1.49 -28.33
N PHE A 239 22.14 2.24 -27.48
CA PHE A 239 22.08 1.99 -26.04
C PHE A 239 20.65 1.89 -25.53
N LYS A 240 20.47 1.65 -24.23
CA LYS A 240 19.16 1.58 -23.57
C LYS A 240 19.17 2.49 -22.35
N TRP A 241 18.04 3.17 -22.09
CA TRP A 241 17.82 3.88 -20.84
C TRP A 241 17.58 2.88 -19.71
N ASP A 242 18.21 3.11 -18.56
CA ASP A 242 18.02 2.32 -17.34
C ASP A 242 16.96 2.94 -16.44
N LEU A 243 16.71 4.25 -16.59
CA LEU A 243 15.74 5.01 -15.80
C LEU A 243 15.25 6.23 -16.59
N ALA A 244 13.96 6.54 -16.48
CA ALA A 244 13.41 7.84 -16.85
C ALA A 244 13.02 8.62 -15.58
N LEU A 245 13.58 9.82 -15.39
CA LEU A 245 13.16 10.80 -14.40
C LEU A 245 12.18 11.77 -15.06
N VAL A 246 10.98 11.92 -14.51
CA VAL A 246 9.92 12.71 -15.14
C VAL A 246 9.40 13.75 -14.17
N GLN A 247 9.53 15.03 -14.55
CA GLN A 247 8.86 16.12 -13.83
C GLN A 247 7.37 16.06 -14.15
N VAL A 248 6.55 16.15 -13.11
CA VAL A 248 5.09 16.19 -13.19
C VAL A 248 4.57 17.31 -12.28
N GLU A 249 3.32 17.71 -12.48
CA GLU A 249 2.66 18.75 -11.69
C GLU A 249 1.48 18.20 -10.88
N GLN A 250 1.14 18.88 -9.78
CA GLN A 250 0.01 18.51 -8.94
C GLN A 250 -1.32 18.56 -9.72
N GLU A 251 -1.43 19.49 -10.66
CA GLU A 251 -2.61 19.69 -11.50
C GLU A 251 -2.95 18.49 -12.37
N PHE A 252 -1.95 17.67 -12.74
CA PHE A 252 -2.17 16.44 -13.50
C PHE A 252 -3.09 15.44 -12.80
N LYS A 253 -3.22 15.52 -11.47
CA LYS A 253 -4.14 14.67 -10.71
C LYS A 253 -5.61 14.94 -10.97
N ALA A 254 -5.94 16.13 -11.48
CA ALA A 254 -7.31 16.51 -11.84
C ALA A 254 -7.69 16.10 -13.27
N LEU A 255 -6.71 15.64 -14.07
CA LEU A 255 -6.94 15.18 -15.43
C LEU A 255 -7.47 13.75 -15.43
N GLU A 256 -8.28 13.41 -16.43
CA GLU A 256 -8.64 12.02 -16.69
C GLU A 256 -7.38 11.19 -17.01
N ASP A 257 -7.31 9.97 -16.50
CA ASP A 257 -6.11 9.12 -16.61
C ASP A 257 -5.61 8.97 -18.04
N GLY A 258 -6.51 8.85 -19.04
CA GLY A 258 -6.16 8.72 -20.46
C GLY A 258 -5.56 9.99 -21.08
N SER A 259 -5.75 11.14 -20.45
CA SER A 259 -5.22 12.46 -20.87
C SER A 259 -4.17 12.98 -19.88
N ASN A 260 -3.68 12.14 -19.00
CA ASN A 260 -2.72 12.51 -17.96
C ASN A 260 -1.28 12.28 -18.44
N PRO A 261 -0.43 13.32 -18.50
CA PRO A 261 0.98 13.20 -18.92
C PRO A 261 1.77 12.17 -18.13
N TYR A 262 1.46 12.00 -16.82
CA TYR A 262 2.09 10.99 -15.97
C TYR A 262 1.90 9.58 -16.50
N PHE A 263 0.65 9.16 -16.80
CA PHE A 263 0.39 7.80 -17.26
C PHE A 263 0.86 7.59 -18.69
N THR A 264 0.72 8.60 -19.56
CA THR A 264 1.21 8.52 -20.93
C THR A 264 2.72 8.35 -21.00
N THR A 265 3.49 9.16 -20.28
CA THR A 265 4.95 9.03 -20.20
C THR A 265 5.36 7.69 -19.61
N LYS A 266 4.71 7.29 -18.50
CA LYS A 266 4.98 6.00 -17.85
C LYS A 266 4.72 4.83 -18.78
N SER A 267 3.60 4.83 -19.52
CA SER A 267 3.29 3.77 -20.49
C SER A 267 4.32 3.69 -21.63
N THR A 268 4.76 4.85 -22.13
CA THR A 268 5.73 4.95 -23.22
C THR A 268 7.07 4.30 -22.85
N PHE A 269 7.60 4.62 -21.66
CA PHE A 269 8.86 4.03 -21.19
C PHE A 269 8.73 2.57 -20.77
N LEU A 270 7.65 2.20 -20.05
CA LEU A 270 7.44 0.83 -19.60
C LEU A 270 7.36 -0.16 -20.77
N LYS A 271 6.76 0.22 -21.90
CA LYS A 271 6.74 -0.60 -23.14
C LYS A 271 8.13 -0.96 -23.65
N GLN A 272 9.14 -0.16 -23.32
CA GLN A 272 10.54 -0.41 -23.66
C GLN A 272 11.33 -0.96 -22.46
N ASN A 273 10.63 -1.45 -21.42
CA ASN A 273 11.22 -1.96 -20.17
C ASN A 273 12.12 -0.94 -19.48
N VAL A 274 11.77 0.34 -19.50
CA VAL A 274 12.45 1.43 -18.79
C VAL A 274 11.57 1.85 -17.61
N PRO A 275 12.03 1.67 -16.37
CA PRO A 275 11.30 2.13 -15.20
C PRO A 275 11.25 3.65 -15.12
N VAL A 276 10.16 4.18 -14.52
CA VAL A 276 9.91 5.62 -14.44
C VAL A 276 9.86 6.08 -12.99
N GLN A 277 10.66 7.09 -12.66
CA GLN A 277 10.55 7.85 -11.42
C GLN A 277 9.98 9.23 -11.71
N SER A 278 8.71 9.42 -11.37
CA SER A 278 8.08 10.74 -11.48
C SER A 278 8.27 11.53 -10.20
N VAL A 279 8.47 12.83 -10.34
CA VAL A 279 8.63 13.77 -9.23
C VAL A 279 7.80 15.01 -9.48
N LEU A 280 7.02 15.41 -8.48
CA LEU A 280 6.24 16.65 -8.52
C LEU A 280 7.17 17.86 -8.53
N LEU A 281 6.88 18.86 -9.39
CA LEU A 281 7.60 20.12 -9.42
C LEU A 281 7.60 20.79 -8.03
N GLU A 282 6.48 20.78 -7.35
CA GLU A 282 6.31 21.31 -5.99
C GLU A 282 7.21 20.61 -4.97
N THR A 283 7.53 19.34 -5.19
CA THR A 283 8.52 18.63 -4.36
C THR A 283 9.94 19.08 -4.68
N MET A 284 10.26 19.28 -5.97
CA MET A 284 11.59 19.69 -6.40
C MET A 284 12.00 21.05 -5.85
N VAL A 285 11.05 21.98 -5.68
CA VAL A 285 11.27 23.34 -5.19
C VAL A 285 11.06 23.50 -3.67
N GLN A 286 10.84 22.40 -2.94
CA GLN A 286 10.73 22.45 -1.48
C GLN A 286 12.02 22.95 -0.83
N PRO A 287 11.92 23.64 0.34
CA PRO A 287 13.08 23.94 1.15
C PRO A 287 13.90 22.68 1.47
N ASP A 288 15.21 22.80 1.53
CA ASP A 288 16.15 21.68 1.76
C ASP A 288 15.80 20.88 3.02
N SER A 289 15.26 21.54 4.06
CA SER A 289 14.82 20.89 5.30
C SER A 289 13.65 19.90 5.13
N GLN A 290 12.88 20.03 4.05
CA GLN A 290 11.77 19.12 3.69
C GLN A 290 12.19 18.18 2.57
N LEU A 291 12.91 18.72 1.56
CA LEU A 291 13.35 17.98 0.40
C LEU A 291 14.21 16.76 0.77
N VAL A 292 15.04 16.89 1.82
CA VAL A 292 15.91 15.81 2.31
C VAL A 292 15.14 14.51 2.63
N PHE A 293 13.94 14.60 3.18
CA PHE A 293 13.10 13.43 3.47
C PHE A 293 12.57 12.80 2.18
N SER A 294 12.13 13.62 1.23
CA SER A 294 11.65 13.16 -0.07
C SER A 294 12.76 12.44 -0.86
N LEU A 295 13.97 13.00 -0.87
CA LEU A 295 15.14 12.40 -1.53
C LEU A 295 15.54 11.06 -0.91
N ASN A 296 15.47 10.92 0.40
CA ASN A 296 15.75 9.66 1.08
C ASN A 296 14.82 8.54 0.63
N HIS A 297 13.50 8.80 0.59
CA HIS A 297 12.51 7.82 0.13
C HIS A 297 12.62 7.56 -1.37
N MET A 298 12.76 8.63 -2.16
CA MET A 298 12.86 8.52 -3.61
C MET A 298 14.10 7.73 -4.04
N SER A 299 15.25 7.92 -3.40
CA SER A 299 16.47 7.18 -3.73
C SER A 299 16.30 5.68 -3.49
N LEU A 300 15.63 5.29 -2.41
CA LEU A 300 15.33 3.90 -2.10
C LEU A 300 14.40 3.29 -3.16
N ALA A 301 13.27 3.93 -3.42
CA ALA A 301 12.31 3.46 -4.41
C ALA A 301 12.92 3.40 -5.82
N THR A 302 13.75 4.37 -6.19
CA THR A 302 14.42 4.39 -7.49
C THR A 302 15.40 3.21 -7.64
N TYR A 303 16.19 2.91 -6.61
CA TYR A 303 17.10 1.76 -6.64
C TYR A 303 16.35 0.45 -6.83
N ALA A 304 15.25 0.26 -6.10
CA ALA A 304 14.40 -0.91 -6.25
C ALA A 304 13.72 -0.99 -7.64
N LYS A 305 13.32 0.14 -8.22
CA LYS A 305 12.72 0.20 -9.57
C LYS A 305 13.68 -0.25 -10.67
N ILE A 306 14.96 0.09 -10.55
CA ILE A 306 15.97 -0.33 -11.53
C ILE A 306 16.49 -1.75 -11.29
N GLY A 307 15.83 -2.51 -10.40
CA GLY A 307 16.13 -3.92 -10.10
C GLY A 307 17.11 -4.13 -8.95
N GLY A 308 17.47 -3.09 -8.21
CA GLY A 308 18.35 -3.22 -7.04
C GLY A 308 17.64 -3.77 -5.82
N THR A 309 18.39 -4.50 -5.00
CA THR A 309 17.96 -5.08 -3.72
C THR A 309 18.63 -4.34 -2.56
N PRO A 310 17.94 -3.39 -1.91
CA PRO A 310 18.54 -2.61 -0.83
C PRO A 310 18.93 -3.45 0.39
N TRP A 311 18.06 -4.35 0.83
CA TRP A 311 18.24 -5.28 1.95
C TRP A 311 17.23 -6.42 1.88
N LEU A 312 17.47 -7.47 2.63
CA LEU A 312 16.52 -8.55 2.89
C LEU A 312 16.18 -8.65 4.38
N LEU A 313 15.17 -9.44 4.73
CA LEU A 313 14.85 -9.78 6.11
C LEU A 313 15.81 -10.87 6.62
N ALA A 314 16.21 -10.79 7.88
CA ALA A 314 16.86 -11.90 8.54
C ALA A 314 15.81 -12.98 8.83
N SER A 315 15.62 -13.90 7.88
CA SER A 315 14.65 -14.97 7.98
C SER A 315 15.17 -16.13 8.85
N SER A 316 14.30 -16.68 9.70
CA SER A 316 14.48 -17.98 10.33
C SER A 316 13.68 -19.03 9.55
N GLN A 317 14.19 -19.41 8.39
CA GLN A 317 13.50 -20.38 7.53
C GLN A 317 13.39 -21.74 8.20
N THR A 318 12.16 -22.25 8.35
CA THR A 318 11.86 -23.52 9.03
C THR A 318 11.46 -24.64 8.06
N VAL A 319 11.33 -24.30 6.78
CA VAL A 319 10.98 -25.21 5.67
C VAL A 319 11.92 -24.96 4.50
N ALA A 320 11.99 -25.88 3.54
CA ALA A 320 12.88 -25.76 2.40
C ALA A 320 12.52 -24.52 1.55
N HIS A 321 11.23 -24.30 1.29
CA HIS A 321 10.75 -23.17 0.53
C HIS A 321 9.53 -22.54 1.21
N GLU A 322 9.54 -21.23 1.34
CA GLU A 322 8.39 -20.48 1.83
C GLU A 322 8.11 -19.30 0.89
N LEU A 323 6.89 -19.22 0.40
CA LEU A 323 6.42 -18.08 -0.37
C LEU A 323 5.40 -17.29 0.43
N VAL A 324 5.57 -15.97 0.43
CA VAL A 324 4.61 -15.02 1.00
C VAL A 324 3.95 -14.25 -0.13
N ILE A 325 2.66 -14.48 -0.29
CA ILE A 325 1.91 -14.09 -1.48
C ILE A 325 0.85 -13.05 -1.08
N GLY A 326 0.94 -11.87 -1.70
CA GLY A 326 -0.09 -10.84 -1.56
C GLY A 326 -1.15 -10.96 -2.63
N ILE A 327 -2.42 -10.99 -2.24
CA ILE A 327 -3.54 -10.93 -3.17
C ILE A 327 -4.27 -9.61 -2.98
N GLY A 328 -4.15 -8.72 -3.96
CA GLY A 328 -4.87 -7.47 -4.05
C GLY A 328 -6.04 -7.55 -5.03
N SER A 329 -7.01 -6.67 -4.86
CA SER A 329 -8.08 -6.47 -5.82
C SER A 329 -8.45 -5.00 -5.87
N HIS A 330 -8.51 -4.44 -7.06
CA HIS A 330 -8.99 -3.07 -7.29
C HIS A 330 -10.31 -3.12 -8.07
N SER A 331 -11.19 -2.17 -7.79
CA SER A 331 -12.42 -1.99 -8.57
C SER A 331 -12.24 -0.75 -9.44
N ALA A 332 -12.17 -0.91 -10.73
CA ALA A 332 -12.01 0.18 -11.69
C ALA A 332 -13.26 1.07 -11.83
N SER A 333 -14.34 0.76 -11.13
CA SER A 333 -15.56 1.56 -11.19
C SER A 333 -15.47 2.73 -10.21
N THR A 334 -15.40 3.94 -10.73
CA THR A 334 -15.64 5.21 -10.00
C THR A 334 -17.11 5.36 -9.58
N SER A 335 -18.00 4.51 -10.11
CA SER A 335 -19.43 4.49 -9.84
C SER A 335 -19.88 3.08 -9.42
N ARG A 336 -20.75 2.98 -8.41
CA ARG A 336 -21.45 1.74 -8.07
C ARG A 336 -22.52 1.36 -9.09
N ILE A 337 -22.78 2.23 -10.04
CA ILE A 337 -23.76 2.11 -11.11
C ILE A 337 -22.99 1.88 -12.39
N GLY A 338 -22.87 0.67 -12.81
CA GLY A 338 -22.19 0.25 -14.03
C GLY A 338 -21.77 -1.21 -13.92
N SER A 339 -21.48 -1.84 -15.03
CA SER A 339 -20.90 -3.18 -15.05
C SER A 339 -19.64 -3.16 -14.17
N ARG A 340 -19.65 -3.93 -13.10
CA ARG A 340 -18.53 -4.02 -12.15
C ARG A 340 -17.40 -4.78 -12.81
N GLU A 341 -16.57 -4.07 -13.54
CA GLU A 341 -15.26 -4.57 -13.90
C GLU A 341 -14.38 -4.51 -12.66
N ARG A 342 -13.98 -5.64 -12.14
CA ARG A 342 -13.02 -5.73 -11.05
C ARG A 342 -11.71 -6.19 -11.63
N PHE A 343 -10.67 -5.39 -11.45
CA PHE A 343 -9.31 -5.91 -11.52
C PHE A 343 -9.11 -6.84 -10.32
N VAL A 344 -8.95 -8.09 -10.58
CA VAL A 344 -8.83 -9.07 -9.53
C VAL A 344 -7.59 -9.90 -9.75
N GLY A 345 -6.90 -10.17 -8.66
CA GLY A 345 -5.80 -11.11 -8.64
C GLY A 345 -4.45 -10.52 -9.00
N ILE A 346 -4.12 -9.38 -8.38
CA ILE A 346 -2.74 -8.95 -8.36
C ILE A 346 -2.02 -9.79 -7.33
N THR A 347 -1.13 -10.63 -7.81
CA THR A 347 -0.35 -11.52 -6.97
C THR A 347 1.08 -11.03 -6.92
N THR A 348 1.52 -10.56 -5.74
CA THR A 348 2.92 -10.30 -5.46
C THR A 348 3.51 -11.49 -4.72
N VAL A 349 4.61 -12.03 -5.21
CA VAL A 349 5.26 -13.21 -4.62
C VAL A 349 6.63 -12.83 -4.09
N PHE A 350 6.85 -13.17 -2.83
CA PHE A 350 8.10 -12.99 -2.12
C PHE A 350 8.57 -14.32 -1.52
N SER A 351 9.88 -14.49 -1.40
CA SER A 351 10.43 -15.52 -0.51
C SER A 351 10.31 -15.11 0.96
N SER A 352 10.60 -16.01 1.88
CA SER A 352 10.51 -15.76 3.33
C SER A 352 11.43 -14.65 3.83
N ASP A 353 12.53 -14.40 3.15
CA ASP A 353 13.48 -13.32 3.46
C ASP A 353 13.08 -11.98 2.83
N GLY A 354 11.93 -11.91 2.16
CA GLY A 354 11.43 -10.72 1.50
C GLY A 354 12.02 -10.46 0.11
N SER A 355 12.80 -11.38 -0.46
CA SER A 355 13.21 -11.26 -1.85
C SER A 355 11.97 -11.21 -2.74
N TYR A 356 11.88 -10.17 -3.55
CA TYR A 356 10.79 -10.04 -4.52
C TYR A 356 11.05 -10.97 -5.70
N LEU A 357 10.14 -11.87 -5.96
CA LEU A 357 10.29 -12.89 -6.99
C LEU A 357 9.57 -12.49 -8.28
N LEU A 358 8.30 -12.12 -8.16
CA LEU A 358 7.53 -11.70 -9.31
C LEU A 358 6.20 -11.02 -8.93
N THR A 359 5.65 -10.28 -9.88
CA THR A 359 4.23 -9.93 -9.93
C THR A 359 3.57 -10.73 -11.04
N ASP A 360 2.46 -11.37 -10.75
CA ASP A 360 1.56 -11.90 -11.77
C ASP A 360 0.21 -11.18 -11.70
N LEU A 361 -0.34 -10.87 -12.87
CA LEU A 361 -1.56 -10.09 -13.00
C LEU A 361 -2.63 -10.95 -13.66
N THR A 362 -3.77 -11.12 -13.00
CA THR A 362 -4.94 -11.61 -13.70
C THR A 362 -5.51 -10.52 -14.59
N ALA A 363 -6.03 -10.92 -15.76
CA ALA A 363 -6.82 -10.02 -16.59
C ALA A 363 -8.04 -9.49 -15.80
N VAL A 364 -8.57 -8.35 -16.24
CA VAL A 364 -9.89 -7.88 -15.80
C VAL A 364 -10.91 -8.95 -16.18
N VAL A 365 -11.50 -9.57 -15.18
CA VAL A 365 -12.48 -10.64 -15.41
C VAL A 365 -13.76 -10.35 -14.65
N PRO A 366 -14.91 -10.74 -15.21
CA PRO A 366 -16.17 -10.74 -14.50
C PRO A 366 -16.08 -11.55 -13.20
N PHE A 367 -16.91 -11.18 -12.23
CA PHE A 367 -16.84 -11.81 -10.90
C PHE A 367 -17.04 -13.34 -10.91
N ASN A 368 -17.81 -13.87 -11.85
CA ASN A 368 -18.05 -15.31 -12.03
C ASN A 368 -16.80 -16.07 -12.55
N GLU A 369 -15.89 -15.40 -13.24
CA GLU A 369 -14.65 -15.98 -13.78
C GLU A 369 -13.44 -15.79 -12.87
N TYR A 370 -13.63 -15.05 -11.78
CA TYR A 370 -12.54 -14.68 -10.87
C TYR A 370 -11.79 -15.86 -10.28
N SER A 371 -12.49 -16.89 -9.85
CA SER A 371 -11.88 -18.08 -9.24
C SER A 371 -10.93 -18.78 -10.21
N ASP A 372 -11.34 -18.93 -11.46
CA ASP A 372 -10.54 -19.59 -12.50
C ASP A 372 -9.34 -18.75 -12.91
N ALA A 373 -9.53 -17.43 -12.97
CA ALA A 373 -8.44 -16.50 -13.24
C ALA A 373 -7.40 -16.49 -12.13
N LEU A 374 -7.84 -16.47 -10.86
CA LEU A 374 -6.96 -16.56 -9.70
C LEU A 374 -6.18 -17.89 -9.69
N TYR A 375 -6.86 -19.01 -9.90
CA TYR A 375 -6.23 -20.33 -10.00
C TYR A 375 -5.13 -20.36 -11.08
N LYS A 376 -5.42 -19.92 -12.30
CA LYS A 376 -4.45 -19.88 -13.39
C LYS A 376 -3.23 -19.01 -13.06
N THR A 377 -3.46 -17.85 -12.45
CA THR A 377 -2.40 -16.92 -12.06
C THR A 377 -1.52 -17.50 -10.96
N LEU A 378 -2.10 -18.05 -9.90
CA LEU A 378 -1.35 -18.66 -8.81
C LEU A 378 -0.56 -19.87 -9.29
N LYS A 379 -1.16 -20.75 -10.10
CA LYS A 379 -0.48 -21.92 -10.66
C LYS A 379 0.73 -21.50 -11.48
N ARG A 380 0.58 -20.53 -12.38
CA ARG A 380 1.68 -20.00 -13.21
C ARG A 380 2.79 -19.38 -12.35
N ALA A 381 2.43 -18.55 -11.37
CA ALA A 381 3.38 -17.89 -10.46
C ALA A 381 4.20 -18.92 -9.67
N ILE A 382 3.55 -19.93 -9.08
CA ILE A 382 4.22 -20.95 -8.28
C ILE A 382 5.08 -21.86 -9.16
N ILE A 383 4.62 -22.25 -10.36
CA ILE A 383 5.42 -23.04 -11.32
C ILE A 383 6.70 -22.28 -11.68
N LYS A 384 6.59 -20.98 -12.02
CA LYS A 384 7.75 -20.15 -12.37
C LYS A 384 8.78 -20.10 -11.23
N VAL A 385 8.34 -19.91 -9.99
CA VAL A 385 9.23 -19.91 -8.82
C VAL A 385 9.83 -21.30 -8.59
N ARG A 386 9.03 -22.37 -8.71
CA ARG A 386 9.50 -23.76 -8.60
C ARG A 386 10.64 -24.05 -9.56
N GLU A 387 10.51 -23.62 -10.82
CA GLU A 387 11.54 -23.80 -11.86
C GLU A 387 12.79 -22.98 -11.56
N GLN A 388 12.63 -21.72 -11.13
CA GLN A 388 13.75 -20.83 -10.80
C GLN A 388 14.57 -21.33 -9.61
N ASP A 389 13.89 -21.83 -8.56
CA ASP A 389 14.50 -22.26 -7.32
C ASP A 389 14.78 -23.79 -7.30
N ASN A 390 14.53 -24.50 -8.40
CA ASN A 390 14.77 -25.96 -8.55
C ASN A 390 14.14 -26.80 -7.44
N TRP A 391 12.86 -26.58 -7.10
CA TRP A 391 12.17 -27.34 -6.04
C TRP A 391 12.10 -28.84 -6.37
N ARG A 392 12.41 -29.63 -5.36
CA ARG A 392 12.28 -31.10 -5.44
C ARG A 392 10.88 -31.53 -4.96
N SER A 393 10.40 -32.67 -5.43
CA SER A 393 9.10 -33.23 -4.99
C SER A 393 9.04 -33.52 -3.49
N THR A 394 10.19 -33.80 -2.86
CA THR A 394 10.34 -34.09 -1.43
C THR A 394 10.46 -32.84 -0.54
N ASP A 395 10.62 -31.67 -1.13
CA ASP A 395 10.84 -30.43 -0.37
C ASP A 395 9.57 -30.04 0.39
N LYS A 396 9.75 -29.58 1.63
CA LYS A 396 8.66 -28.99 2.41
C LYS A 396 8.44 -27.56 1.95
N VAL A 397 7.23 -27.29 1.46
CA VAL A 397 6.84 -25.98 0.95
C VAL A 397 5.74 -25.37 1.82
N ARG A 398 5.86 -24.08 2.11
CA ARG A 398 4.83 -23.31 2.80
C ARG A 398 4.40 -22.13 1.93
N LEU A 399 3.09 -21.99 1.73
CA LEU A 399 2.48 -20.87 1.01
C LEU A 399 1.66 -20.04 1.99
N VAL A 400 2.06 -18.78 2.21
CA VAL A 400 1.34 -17.87 3.10
C VAL A 400 0.71 -16.77 2.23
N PHE A 401 -0.61 -16.64 2.31
CA PHE A 401 -1.38 -15.67 1.57
C PHE A 401 -1.82 -14.53 2.49
N HIS A 402 -1.38 -13.31 2.18
CA HIS A 402 -1.87 -12.09 2.82
C HIS A 402 -2.95 -11.48 1.93
N VAL A 403 -4.14 -11.29 2.49
CA VAL A 403 -5.29 -10.77 1.76
C VAL A 403 -5.94 -9.61 2.50
N PHE A 404 -6.30 -8.56 1.78
CA PHE A 404 -6.96 -7.39 2.38
C PHE A 404 -8.47 -7.54 2.49
N LYS A 405 -9.09 -8.32 1.61
CA LYS A 405 -10.52 -8.66 1.69
C LYS A 405 -10.71 -10.07 2.23
N PRO A 406 -11.78 -10.33 3.01
CA PRO A 406 -12.06 -11.68 3.45
C PRO A 406 -12.14 -12.63 2.26
N LEU A 407 -11.28 -13.66 2.28
CA LEU A 407 -11.36 -14.75 1.31
C LEU A 407 -12.69 -15.49 1.46
N LYS A 408 -13.32 -15.76 0.33
CA LYS A 408 -14.44 -16.68 0.27
C LYS A 408 -13.91 -18.10 0.06
N ASP A 409 -14.73 -19.10 0.33
CA ASP A 409 -14.36 -20.50 0.11
C ASP A 409 -13.96 -20.81 -1.34
N THR A 410 -14.48 -20.05 -2.30
CA THR A 410 -14.16 -20.19 -3.73
C THR A 410 -12.69 -19.90 -4.03
N GLU A 411 -12.16 -18.85 -3.41
CA GLU A 411 -10.74 -18.45 -3.56
C GLU A 411 -9.82 -19.45 -2.87
N ALA A 412 -10.19 -19.90 -1.67
CA ALA A 412 -9.43 -20.92 -0.95
C ALA A 412 -9.40 -22.26 -1.72
N LYS A 413 -10.51 -22.65 -2.36
CA LYS A 413 -10.55 -23.84 -3.24
C LYS A 413 -9.67 -23.71 -4.47
N ALA A 414 -9.54 -22.51 -5.04
CA ALA A 414 -8.61 -22.28 -6.17
C ALA A 414 -7.16 -22.55 -5.75
N VAL A 415 -6.77 -22.17 -4.53
CA VAL A 415 -5.43 -22.48 -4.01
C VAL A 415 -5.28 -23.97 -3.71
N GLU A 416 -6.27 -24.62 -3.06
CA GLU A 416 -6.25 -26.06 -2.82
C GLU A 416 -6.09 -26.84 -4.13
N GLN A 417 -6.81 -26.44 -5.18
CA GLN A 417 -6.69 -27.06 -6.50
C GLN A 417 -5.29 -26.82 -7.10
N THR A 418 -4.75 -25.60 -6.95
CA THR A 418 -3.38 -25.30 -7.41
C THR A 418 -2.36 -26.21 -6.72
N VAL A 419 -2.46 -26.39 -5.40
CA VAL A 419 -1.56 -27.27 -4.63
C VAL A 419 -1.67 -28.72 -5.11
N LYS A 420 -2.87 -29.23 -5.33
CA LYS A 420 -3.09 -30.58 -5.86
C LYS A 420 -2.46 -30.78 -7.25
N ASP A 421 -2.65 -29.80 -8.13
CA ASP A 421 -2.16 -29.88 -9.51
C ASP A 421 -0.63 -29.72 -9.65
N LEU A 422 0.01 -29.21 -8.60
CA LEU A 422 1.47 -29.11 -8.55
C LEU A 422 2.15 -30.43 -8.16
N GLU A 423 1.36 -31.45 -7.76
CA GLU A 423 1.85 -32.76 -7.34
C GLU A 423 2.99 -32.66 -6.28
N LEU A 424 2.82 -31.75 -5.33
CA LEU A 424 3.76 -31.53 -4.23
C LEU A 424 3.23 -32.23 -2.97
N ASP A 425 3.93 -33.23 -2.48
CA ASP A 425 3.50 -34.08 -1.36
C ASP A 425 3.51 -33.35 0.00
N ASN A 426 4.37 -32.34 0.16
CA ASN A 426 4.64 -31.69 1.45
C ASN A 426 4.34 -30.19 1.42
N VAL A 427 3.16 -29.78 0.92
CA VAL A 427 2.73 -28.38 0.90
C VAL A 427 1.79 -28.08 2.06
N THR A 428 2.11 -27.05 2.81
CA THR A 428 1.21 -26.42 3.78
C THR A 428 0.88 -25.00 3.34
N PHE A 429 -0.34 -24.53 3.65
CA PHE A 429 -0.72 -23.17 3.31
C PHE A 429 -1.54 -22.50 4.40
N ALA A 430 -1.47 -21.17 4.43
CA ALA A 430 -2.26 -20.32 5.32
C ALA A 430 -2.81 -19.11 4.59
N PHE A 431 -4.07 -18.77 4.86
CA PHE A 431 -4.69 -17.54 4.38
C PHE A 431 -4.91 -16.60 5.54
N ILE A 432 -4.25 -15.45 5.51
CA ILE A 432 -4.37 -14.39 6.52
C ILE A 432 -5.09 -13.19 5.94
N HIS A 433 -6.31 -12.96 6.41
CA HIS A 433 -7.01 -11.71 6.18
C HIS A 433 -6.51 -10.64 7.14
N VAL A 434 -5.94 -9.57 6.61
CA VAL A 434 -5.44 -8.40 7.36
C VAL A 434 -6.52 -7.33 7.32
N ALA A 435 -7.34 -7.25 8.36
CA ALA A 435 -8.46 -6.34 8.45
C ALA A 435 -8.10 -5.06 9.22
N GLN A 436 -8.28 -3.90 8.57
CA GLN A 436 -8.20 -2.59 9.23
C GLN A 436 -9.52 -2.18 9.88
N SER A 437 -10.65 -2.63 9.30
CA SER A 437 -11.99 -2.36 9.82
C SER A 437 -12.43 -3.49 10.73
N HIS A 438 -12.41 -3.23 12.02
CA HIS A 438 -12.81 -4.14 13.09
C HIS A 438 -13.23 -3.37 14.34
N PRO A 439 -13.97 -3.97 15.31
CA PRO A 439 -14.52 -3.26 16.47
C PRO A 439 -13.52 -3.02 17.62
N TYR A 440 -12.30 -3.58 17.54
CA TYR A 440 -11.36 -3.53 18.67
C TYR A 440 -10.60 -2.20 18.72
N LEU A 441 -10.45 -1.68 19.95
CA LEU A 441 -9.59 -0.53 20.28
C LEU A 441 -8.68 -0.92 21.43
N ILE A 442 -7.43 -0.47 21.38
CA ILE A 442 -6.42 -0.73 22.39
C ILE A 442 -5.95 0.61 22.96
N PHE A 443 -5.97 0.73 24.28
CA PHE A 443 -5.42 1.88 24.99
C PHE A 443 -4.23 1.46 25.85
N ASP A 444 -3.08 2.06 25.61
CA ASP A 444 -1.92 1.93 26.50
C ASP A 444 -1.94 3.06 27.54
N ASN A 445 -2.40 2.75 28.75
CA ASN A 445 -2.52 3.72 29.85
C ASN A 445 -1.17 4.33 30.29
N LYS A 446 -0.04 3.70 29.94
CA LYS A 446 1.30 4.21 30.25
C LYS A 446 1.82 5.19 29.20
N GLN A 447 1.24 5.17 27.98
CA GLN A 447 1.70 6.02 26.88
C GLN A 447 1.27 7.49 27.06
N LYS A 448 2.24 8.35 27.33
CA LYS A 448 2.04 9.79 27.52
C LYS A 448 2.10 10.60 26.22
N GLY A 449 2.23 9.92 25.09
CA GLY A 449 2.45 10.51 23.78
C GLY A 449 3.92 10.81 23.47
N VAL A 450 4.21 11.08 22.20
CA VAL A 450 5.56 11.33 21.68
C VAL A 450 5.63 12.70 21.00
N GLY A 451 6.83 13.30 21.01
CA GLY A 451 7.09 14.63 20.44
C GLY A 451 7.54 15.63 21.47
N TYR A 452 8.11 16.74 20.98
CA TYR A 452 8.63 17.83 21.81
C TYR A 452 7.63 18.99 21.97
N SER A 453 6.67 19.11 21.04
CA SER A 453 5.63 20.13 21.04
C SER A 453 4.30 19.58 21.55
N GLU A 454 3.47 20.46 22.12
CA GLU A 454 2.08 20.15 22.47
C GLU A 454 1.15 20.53 21.29
N PRO A 455 0.06 19.78 21.04
CA PRO A 455 -0.28 18.52 21.70
C PRO A 455 0.63 17.36 21.26
N LYS A 456 0.94 16.44 22.18
CA LYS A 456 1.75 15.24 21.88
C LYS A 456 0.98 14.26 21.01
N LYS A 457 1.72 13.56 20.15
CA LYS A 457 1.16 12.53 19.25
C LYS A 457 0.86 11.24 20.03
N GLY A 458 -0.26 10.60 19.73
CA GLY A 458 -0.57 9.24 20.14
C GLY A 458 -0.68 8.99 21.65
N VAL A 459 -1.18 9.97 22.43
CA VAL A 459 -1.47 9.76 23.86
C VAL A 459 -2.44 8.59 24.02
N LEU A 460 -2.15 7.67 24.94
CA LEU A 460 -2.82 6.37 25.13
C LEU A 460 -2.74 5.41 23.94
N GLY A 461 -1.98 5.74 22.90
CA GLY A 461 -1.86 4.87 21.72
C GLY A 461 -0.94 3.68 21.96
N PRO A 462 -1.21 2.52 21.35
CA PRO A 462 -0.34 1.36 21.45
C PRO A 462 0.96 1.57 20.69
N THR A 463 2.01 0.89 21.15
CA THR A 463 3.29 0.84 20.47
C THR A 463 3.29 -0.19 19.35
N ARG A 464 4.11 0.06 18.32
CA ARG A 464 4.34 -0.90 17.23
C ARG A 464 4.86 -2.23 17.77
N GLY A 465 4.42 -3.35 17.17
CA GLY A 465 4.81 -4.70 17.56
C GLY A 465 3.93 -5.32 18.64
N LEU A 466 2.99 -4.55 19.22
CA LEU A 466 2.04 -5.14 20.17
C LEU A 466 1.20 -6.20 19.44
N HIS A 467 1.20 -7.42 19.97
CA HIS A 467 0.45 -8.57 19.48
C HIS A 467 -0.44 -9.10 20.59
N ILE A 468 -1.73 -9.26 20.31
CA ILE A 468 -2.74 -9.77 21.24
C ILE A 468 -3.44 -10.96 20.59
N LYS A 469 -3.34 -12.14 21.18
CA LYS A 469 -3.97 -13.36 20.71
C LYS A 469 -5.43 -13.40 21.18
N LEU A 470 -6.37 -13.25 20.26
CA LEU A 470 -7.81 -13.33 20.57
C LEU A 470 -8.32 -14.78 20.59
N GLY A 471 -7.61 -15.70 19.95
CA GLY A 471 -7.93 -17.10 19.83
C GLY A 471 -6.98 -17.82 18.87
N ASP A 472 -7.32 -19.06 18.52
CA ASP A 472 -6.47 -19.90 17.65
C ASP A 472 -6.43 -19.43 16.18
N SER A 473 -7.38 -18.58 15.78
CA SER A 473 -7.51 -18.10 14.40
C SER A 473 -7.58 -16.59 14.27
N GLU A 474 -7.49 -15.85 15.37
CA GLU A 474 -7.59 -14.38 15.36
C GLU A 474 -6.54 -13.75 16.28
N SER A 475 -5.90 -12.71 15.79
CA SER A 475 -4.93 -11.90 16.54
C SER A 475 -5.02 -10.42 16.15
N LEU A 476 -4.73 -9.54 17.09
CA LEU A 476 -4.51 -8.10 16.82
C LEU A 476 -3.01 -7.83 16.78
N VAL A 477 -2.57 -7.10 15.74
CA VAL A 477 -1.16 -6.67 15.59
C VAL A 477 -1.10 -5.19 15.29
N VAL A 478 -0.25 -4.46 15.99
CA VAL A 478 0.00 -3.04 15.75
C VAL A 478 1.17 -2.89 14.78
N PHE A 479 0.87 -2.69 13.49
CA PHE A 479 1.87 -2.45 12.45
C PHE A 479 2.38 -1.01 12.40
N SER A 480 1.58 -0.05 12.85
CA SER A 480 1.95 1.37 12.96
C SER A 480 1.57 1.84 14.36
N GLY A 481 2.55 2.23 15.16
CA GLY A 481 2.38 2.66 16.54
C GLY A 481 2.52 4.18 16.70
N VAL A 482 2.68 4.62 17.93
CA VAL A 482 2.75 6.05 18.26
C VAL A 482 3.95 6.78 17.65
N ASN A 483 5.06 6.08 17.42
CA ASN A 483 6.28 6.67 16.83
C ASN A 483 6.13 6.96 15.33
N GLU A 484 5.28 6.21 14.64
CA GLU A 484 5.03 6.32 13.20
C GLU A 484 4.01 7.43 12.86
N LEU A 485 3.30 7.99 13.84
CA LEU A 485 2.40 9.13 13.63
C LEU A 485 3.20 10.37 13.21
N LYS A 486 2.67 11.13 12.25
CA LYS A 486 3.32 12.37 11.77
C LYS A 486 2.97 13.56 12.67
N GLN A 487 1.71 13.66 13.07
CA GLN A 487 1.18 14.79 13.84
C GLN A 487 0.14 14.34 14.87
N ALA A 488 -0.21 15.22 15.79
CA ALA A 488 -1.17 14.91 16.85
C ALA A 488 -2.59 14.65 16.32
N SER A 489 -2.97 15.31 15.23
CA SER A 489 -4.26 15.11 14.56
C SER A 489 -4.41 13.74 13.88
N ASP A 490 -3.32 12.99 13.68
CA ASP A 490 -3.40 11.59 13.22
C ASP A 490 -4.12 10.69 14.24
N GLY A 491 -4.25 11.18 15.48
CA GLY A 491 -5.00 10.53 16.53
C GLY A 491 -4.28 9.37 17.19
N MET A 492 -5.00 8.28 17.42
CA MET A 492 -4.48 7.08 18.08
C MET A 492 -4.28 5.96 17.06
N PRO A 493 -3.11 5.30 17.05
CA PRO A 493 -2.87 4.14 16.20
C PRO A 493 -3.90 3.04 16.43
N ARG A 494 -4.33 2.38 15.36
CA ARG A 494 -5.23 1.23 15.43
C ARG A 494 -4.47 -0.05 15.10
N PRO A 495 -4.73 -1.15 15.83
CA PRO A 495 -4.23 -2.46 15.43
C PRO A 495 -4.89 -2.90 14.12
N CYS A 496 -4.29 -3.87 13.43
CA CYS A 496 -4.96 -4.66 12.42
C CYS A 496 -5.41 -5.99 13.03
N LEU A 497 -6.58 -6.47 12.61
CA LEU A 497 -7.06 -7.79 12.99
C LEU A 497 -6.62 -8.80 11.93
N LEU A 498 -5.81 -9.76 12.35
CA LEU A 498 -5.42 -10.91 11.54
C LEU A 498 -6.42 -12.03 11.74
N LYS A 499 -6.99 -12.55 10.66
CA LYS A 499 -7.92 -13.69 10.69
C LYS A 499 -7.41 -14.81 9.79
N LEU A 500 -7.20 -15.97 10.40
CA LEU A 500 -6.83 -17.18 9.69
C LEU A 500 -8.06 -17.85 9.10
N HIS A 501 -8.04 -18.13 7.80
CA HIS A 501 -9.14 -18.80 7.13
C HIS A 501 -9.24 -20.28 7.58
N ARG A 502 -10.45 -20.81 7.68
CA ARG A 502 -10.74 -22.17 8.19
C ARG A 502 -10.09 -23.30 7.38
N LEU A 503 -9.89 -23.10 6.07
CA LEU A 503 -9.25 -24.08 5.18
C LEU A 503 -7.72 -24.06 5.22
N SER A 504 -7.10 -23.19 6.03
CA SER A 504 -5.65 -23.15 6.19
C SER A 504 -5.14 -24.45 6.83
N THR A 505 -4.11 -25.06 6.23
CA THR A 505 -3.45 -26.27 6.76
C THR A 505 -2.30 -25.95 7.71
N PHE A 506 -1.65 -24.78 7.55
CA PHE A 506 -0.71 -24.23 8.50
C PHE A 506 -1.42 -23.25 9.43
N ARG A 507 -1.38 -23.47 10.75
CA ARG A 507 -2.24 -22.77 11.70
C ARG A 507 -1.51 -22.08 12.87
N ASP A 508 -0.21 -21.94 12.79
CA ASP A 508 0.55 -21.23 13.83
C ASP A 508 0.34 -19.71 13.70
N MET A 509 -0.63 -19.18 14.45
CA MET A 509 -0.96 -17.75 14.45
C MET A 509 0.16 -16.86 14.97
N THR A 510 1.03 -17.38 15.87
CA THR A 510 2.18 -16.60 16.37
C THR A 510 3.20 -16.40 15.27
N TYR A 511 3.52 -17.46 14.55
CA TYR A 511 4.40 -17.40 13.38
C TYR A 511 3.84 -16.47 12.30
N LEU A 512 2.56 -16.62 11.95
CA LEU A 512 1.91 -15.84 10.92
C LEU A 512 1.81 -14.35 11.27
N ALA A 513 1.53 -14.02 12.54
CA ALA A 513 1.52 -12.64 13.02
C ALA A 513 2.92 -12.03 12.97
N ARG A 514 3.95 -12.77 13.38
CA ARG A 514 5.36 -12.38 13.28
C ARG A 514 5.76 -12.11 11.84
N GLN A 515 5.47 -13.04 10.93
CA GLN A 515 5.78 -12.89 9.50
C GLN A 515 5.10 -11.66 8.90
N ALA A 516 3.79 -11.48 9.15
CA ALA A 516 3.07 -10.29 8.68
C ALA A 516 3.70 -8.98 9.21
N TYR A 517 4.15 -8.98 10.48
CA TYR A 517 4.85 -7.84 11.07
C TYR A 517 6.21 -7.61 10.41
N ASP A 518 7.01 -8.64 10.20
CA ASP A 518 8.32 -8.53 9.55
C ASP A 518 8.18 -7.97 8.13
N PHE A 519 7.19 -8.43 7.37
CA PHE A 519 6.86 -7.89 6.05
C PHE A 519 6.35 -6.44 6.06
N SER A 520 5.85 -5.93 7.18
CA SER A 520 5.53 -4.51 7.32
C SER A 520 6.77 -3.63 7.55
N CYS A 521 7.89 -4.22 7.99
CA CYS A 521 9.19 -3.56 8.13
C CYS A 521 10.02 -3.57 6.83
N HIS A 522 9.61 -4.34 5.83
CA HIS A 522 10.38 -4.62 4.62
C HIS A 522 9.93 -3.76 3.41
N SER A 523 9.83 -2.45 3.59
CA SER A 523 9.43 -1.57 2.48
C SER A 523 10.65 -1.00 1.75
N TRP A 524 10.69 -1.18 0.42
CA TRP A 524 11.66 -0.50 -0.43
C TRP A 524 11.07 0.78 -1.09
N ARG A 525 9.88 1.15 -0.69
CA ARG A 525 9.22 2.39 -1.07
C ARG A 525 9.57 3.55 -0.11
N VAL A 526 9.61 3.24 1.18
CA VAL A 526 9.87 4.21 2.25
C VAL A 526 10.80 3.59 3.30
N LEU A 527 11.62 4.41 3.93
CA LEU A 527 12.52 3.95 5.00
C LEU A 527 11.80 3.65 6.32
N ALA A 528 10.60 4.21 6.50
CA ALA A 528 9.73 3.91 7.63
C ALA A 528 8.95 2.61 7.40
N PRO A 529 8.58 1.89 8.46
CA PRO A 529 7.70 0.75 8.35
C PRO A 529 6.33 1.11 7.75
N GLU A 530 5.75 0.19 6.98
CA GLU A 530 4.40 0.34 6.42
C GLU A 530 3.32 -0.02 7.48
N PRO A 531 2.10 0.54 7.35
CA PRO A 531 1.00 0.27 8.28
C PRO A 531 0.39 -1.13 8.14
N PHE A 532 0.85 -1.92 7.18
CA PHE A 532 0.49 -3.32 6.94
C PHE A 532 1.55 -4.02 6.08
N PRO A 533 1.52 -5.35 5.91
CA PRO A 533 2.51 -6.08 5.12
C PRO A 533 2.67 -5.54 3.70
N ILE A 534 3.90 -5.44 3.21
CA ILE A 534 4.20 -4.94 1.85
C ILE A 534 3.55 -5.79 0.75
N THR A 535 3.33 -7.07 0.99
CA THR A 535 2.60 -7.96 0.08
C THR A 535 1.24 -7.39 -0.31
N ILE A 536 0.49 -6.87 0.67
CA ILE A 536 -0.78 -6.17 0.43
C ILE A 536 -0.53 -4.80 -0.18
N ARG A 537 0.42 -4.03 0.41
CA ARG A 537 0.69 -2.67 -0.05
C ARG A 537 1.12 -2.61 -1.51
N TYR A 538 1.97 -3.52 -1.93
CA TYR A 538 2.46 -3.56 -3.31
C TYR A 538 1.37 -4.01 -4.28
N SER A 539 0.54 -4.97 -3.88
CA SER A 539 -0.63 -5.36 -4.68
C SER A 539 -1.60 -4.19 -4.91
N ASP A 540 -1.84 -3.36 -3.88
CA ASP A 540 -2.68 -2.16 -4.00
C ASP A 540 -2.05 -1.12 -4.92
N LEU A 541 -0.73 -0.89 -4.80
CA LEU A 541 0.00 0.05 -5.68
C LEU A 541 -0.02 -0.39 -7.14
N ILE A 542 0.17 -1.67 -7.40
CA ILE A 542 0.09 -2.22 -8.76
C ILE A 542 -1.32 -1.99 -9.32
N ALA A 543 -2.36 -2.30 -8.53
CA ALA A 543 -3.75 -2.09 -8.93
C ALA A 543 -4.04 -0.63 -9.29
N GLU A 544 -3.59 0.30 -8.46
CA GLU A 544 -3.72 1.74 -8.69
C GLU A 544 -3.03 2.16 -9.98
N ARG A 545 -1.80 1.71 -10.21
CA ARG A 545 -1.04 2.05 -11.42
C ARG A 545 -1.63 1.47 -12.69
N LEU A 546 -2.10 0.21 -12.64
CA LEU A 546 -2.73 -0.43 -13.79
C LEU A 546 -4.05 0.23 -14.16
N SER A 547 -4.85 0.65 -13.18
CA SER A 547 -6.08 1.39 -13.44
C SER A 547 -5.83 2.62 -14.32
N GLY A 548 -4.80 3.41 -13.97
CA GLY A 548 -4.44 4.59 -14.77
C GLY A 548 -3.79 4.24 -16.12
N LEU A 549 -2.93 3.23 -16.17
CA LEU A 549 -2.27 2.82 -17.42
C LEU A 549 -3.27 2.28 -18.44
N ASN A 550 -4.30 1.54 -17.99
CA ASN A 550 -5.33 0.98 -18.87
C ASN A 550 -6.22 2.05 -19.54
N SER A 551 -6.20 3.28 -19.02
CA SER A 551 -6.88 4.41 -19.68
C SER A 551 -6.05 5.00 -20.82
N VAL A 552 -4.77 4.67 -20.94
CA VAL A 552 -3.88 5.18 -21.99
C VAL A 552 -4.08 4.39 -23.28
N LYS A 553 -4.32 5.08 -24.39
CA LYS A 553 -4.48 4.45 -25.72
C LYS A 553 -3.29 3.55 -26.07
N LYS A 554 -3.60 2.34 -26.56
CA LYS A 554 -2.60 1.32 -26.97
C LYS A 554 -1.72 0.80 -25.82
N TRP A 555 -2.14 0.97 -24.58
CA TRP A 555 -1.50 0.26 -23.47
C TRP A 555 -1.82 -1.23 -23.56
N ASP A 556 -0.85 -2.06 -23.20
CA ASP A 556 -1.01 -3.50 -23.09
C ASP A 556 -0.36 -3.99 -21.79
N ASP A 557 -1.16 -4.60 -20.93
CA ASP A 557 -0.71 -5.14 -19.64
C ASP A 557 0.33 -6.25 -19.79
N GLU A 558 0.42 -6.90 -20.95
CA GLU A 558 1.40 -7.97 -21.19
C GLU A 558 2.85 -7.50 -20.99
N THR A 559 3.11 -6.22 -21.26
CA THR A 559 4.42 -5.60 -21.00
C THR A 559 4.88 -5.80 -19.55
N VAL A 560 3.99 -5.58 -18.58
CA VAL A 560 4.31 -5.68 -17.14
C VAL A 560 4.03 -7.07 -16.57
N LYS A 561 3.37 -7.95 -17.33
CA LYS A 561 3.14 -9.35 -16.96
C LYS A 561 4.30 -10.27 -17.36
N PHE A 562 4.79 -10.11 -18.57
CA PHE A 562 5.73 -11.04 -19.19
C PHE A 562 7.06 -10.40 -19.58
N GLY A 563 7.14 -9.09 -19.66
CA GLY A 563 8.37 -8.36 -19.96
C GLY A 563 9.41 -8.43 -18.84
N PRO A 564 10.67 -8.10 -19.08
CA PRO A 564 11.71 -8.03 -18.07
C PRO A 564 11.37 -7.09 -16.90
N ILE A 565 10.54 -6.08 -17.15
CA ILE A 565 10.09 -5.13 -16.12
C ILE A 565 9.23 -5.80 -15.04
N SER A 566 8.59 -6.95 -15.30
CA SER A 566 7.73 -7.67 -14.34
C SER A 566 8.48 -8.17 -13.11
N SER A 567 9.80 -8.37 -13.22
CA SER A 567 10.66 -8.77 -12.10
C SER A 567 11.20 -7.58 -11.30
N THR A 568 10.84 -6.35 -11.64
CA THR A 568 11.24 -5.13 -10.94
C THR A 568 10.06 -4.49 -10.23
N LEU A 569 10.34 -3.59 -9.29
CA LEU A 569 9.30 -2.85 -8.57
C LEU A 569 8.86 -1.58 -9.32
N TRP A 570 8.56 -1.70 -10.60
CA TRP A 570 8.20 -0.60 -11.51
C TRP A 570 7.04 0.29 -11.04
N PHE A 571 6.21 -0.23 -10.15
CA PHE A 571 4.99 0.39 -9.63
C PHE A 571 5.21 1.32 -8.42
N LEU A 572 6.39 1.28 -7.78
CA LEU A 572 6.73 2.09 -6.60
C LEU A 572 6.67 3.61 -6.84
#